data_cf223b2d895900a68fa5f37e05f0502f
#
_entry.id   cf223b2d895900a68fa5f37e05f0502f
#
_cell.length_a   1.000
_cell.length_b   1.000
_cell.length_c   1.000
_cell.angle_alpha   90.00
_cell.angle_beta   90.00
_cell.angle_gamma   90.00
#
_symmetry.space_group_name_H-M   'P 1'
#
loop_
_entity.id
_entity.type
_entity.pdbx_description
1 polymer ?
#
loop_
_entity_poly.entity_id
_entity_poly.type
_entity_poly.pdbx_seq_one_letter_code
_entity_poly.pdbx_strand_id
1 'polypeptide(L)'
;MRHRFLAAIGLAAVASLGLAACGGSTSSSDASGSTSSSDVVTLTVGATPSPHAKILTYINDNLAEAEGIKLNIVEYTDYVQPNTALNDGDLDANFYQTVPYLENAEKQFGYDFEAGEGIHLEPLGVFSNKHKS
;
A
#
# COMPACT_ATOMS: atom_id res chain seq x y z
N MET A 1 -0.55 -35.64 -24.16
CA MET A 1 0.26 -35.74 -25.37
C MET A 1 1.52 -34.97 -25.19
N ARG A 2 2.60 -35.69 -25.33
CA ARG A 2 3.99 -35.31 -25.11
C ARG A 2 4.48 -34.53 -26.32
N HIS A 3 5.15 -33.39 -26.18
CA HIS A 3 6.19 -32.99 -27.14
C HIS A 3 7.34 -32.30 -26.39
N ARG A 4 8.41 -33.07 -26.30
CA ARG A 4 9.78 -32.65 -25.96
C ARG A 4 10.39 -32.10 -27.26
N PHE A 5 11.05 -30.95 -27.21
CA PHE A 5 12.13 -30.64 -28.17
C PHE A 5 13.36 -30.12 -27.40
N LEU A 6 14.38 -30.92 -27.48
CA LEU A 6 15.79 -30.66 -27.23
C LEU A 6 16.45 -30.12 -28.51
N ALA A 7 17.36 -29.19 -28.40
CA ALA A 7 18.61 -29.00 -29.17
C ALA A 7 19.12 -27.58 -28.87
N ALA A 8 20.27 -27.31 -28.41
CA ALA A 8 21.66 -27.70 -28.56
C ALA A 8 22.50 -26.48 -29.02
N ILE A 9 23.45 -26.10 -28.12
CA ILE A 9 24.84 -25.71 -28.39
C ILE A 9 25.13 -24.49 -29.29
N GLY A 10 25.86 -23.51 -28.71
CA GLY A 10 26.60 -22.47 -29.45
C GLY A 10 27.58 -21.72 -28.55
N LEU A 11 28.73 -22.30 -28.37
CA LEU A 11 29.92 -21.74 -27.67
C LEU A 11 30.64 -20.78 -28.64
N ALA A 12 30.86 -19.52 -28.27
CA ALA A 12 31.89 -18.66 -28.91
C ALA A 12 32.51 -17.74 -27.88
N ALA A 13 33.74 -18.08 -27.52
CA ALA A 13 34.67 -17.26 -26.77
C ALA A 13 35.37 -16.29 -27.70
N VAL A 14 35.39 -15.00 -27.34
CA VAL A 14 36.39 -14.04 -27.90
C VAL A 14 36.97 -13.24 -26.73
N ALA A 15 38.23 -13.55 -26.47
CA ALA A 15 39.08 -12.78 -25.61
C ALA A 15 39.68 -11.62 -26.42
N SER A 16 39.62 -10.40 -25.91
CA SER A 16 40.44 -9.29 -26.35
C SER A 16 40.98 -8.53 -25.14
N LEU A 17 42.28 -8.76 -24.88
CA LEU A 17 43.11 -7.93 -24.02
C LEU A 17 43.36 -6.58 -24.71
N GLY A 18 43.14 -5.48 -24.00
CA GLY A 18 43.59 -4.15 -24.39
C GLY A 18 44.10 -3.41 -23.16
N LEU A 19 45.44 -3.42 -22.99
CA LEU A 19 46.19 -2.50 -22.12
C LEU A 19 46.33 -1.15 -22.81
N ALA A 20 46.00 -0.06 -22.10
CA ALA A 20 46.62 1.27 -22.27
C ALA A 20 46.20 2.11 -21.06
N ALA A 21 47.10 2.45 -20.21
CA ALA A 21 48.07 3.55 -20.20
C ALA A 21 47.59 4.70 -19.28
N CYS A 22 48.44 4.94 -18.28
CA CYS A 22 48.50 6.04 -17.33
C CYS A 22 48.19 7.43 -17.90
N GLY A 23 47.51 8.25 -17.10
CA GLY A 23 47.45 9.69 -17.24
C GLY A 23 46.84 10.28 -15.98
N GLY A 24 47.67 10.74 -15.04
CA GLY A 24 47.22 11.38 -13.81
C GLY A 24 46.56 12.74 -14.04
N SER A 25 45.51 13.00 -13.34
CA SER A 25 45.08 14.35 -12.93
C SER A 25 44.16 14.20 -11.73
N THR A 26 44.60 14.72 -10.62
CA THR A 26 43.81 14.94 -9.41
C THR A 26 42.60 15.82 -9.72
N SER A 27 41.44 15.24 -9.67
CA SER A 27 40.18 15.98 -9.60
C SER A 27 39.33 15.35 -8.52
N SER A 28 38.98 16.17 -7.58
CA SER A 28 38.10 15.92 -6.46
C SER A 28 36.83 15.17 -6.91
N SER A 29 36.70 13.95 -6.48
CA SER A 29 35.44 13.20 -6.68
C SER A 29 34.43 13.71 -5.68
N ASP A 30 33.58 14.62 -6.13
CA ASP A 30 32.27 14.80 -5.52
C ASP A 30 31.55 13.46 -5.60
N ALA A 31 31.45 12.82 -4.46
CA ALA A 31 30.53 11.71 -4.27
C ALA A 31 29.11 12.28 -4.37
N SER A 32 28.60 12.39 -5.59
CA SER A 32 27.17 12.48 -5.81
C SER A 32 26.56 11.20 -5.27
N GLY A 33 26.13 11.28 -4.02
CA GLY A 33 25.21 10.29 -3.46
C GLY A 33 23.99 10.23 -4.38
N SER A 34 23.88 9.16 -5.15
CA SER A 34 22.62 8.79 -5.74
C SER A 34 21.66 8.58 -4.59
N THR A 35 20.89 9.62 -4.27
CA THR A 35 19.65 9.49 -3.51
C THR A 35 18.76 8.63 -4.42
N SER A 36 18.67 7.35 -4.13
CA SER A 36 17.57 6.53 -4.63
C SER A 36 16.31 7.27 -4.23
N SER A 37 15.64 7.89 -5.19
CA SER A 37 14.26 8.26 -5.03
C SER A 37 13.52 6.94 -4.77
N SER A 38 13.25 6.63 -3.51
CA SER A 38 12.31 5.57 -3.17
C SER A 38 11.01 5.95 -3.87
N ASP A 39 10.57 5.12 -4.81
CA ASP A 39 9.29 5.33 -5.48
C ASP A 39 8.21 5.37 -4.40
N VAL A 40 7.52 6.50 -4.30
CA VAL A 40 6.42 6.69 -3.35
C VAL A 40 5.27 5.78 -3.79
N VAL A 41 4.85 4.89 -2.91
CA VAL A 41 3.71 4.00 -3.14
C VAL A 41 2.42 4.75 -2.81
N THR A 42 1.51 4.85 -3.78
CA THR A 42 0.18 5.42 -3.53
C THR A 42 -0.81 4.30 -3.18
N LEU A 43 -1.48 4.42 -2.03
CA LEU A 43 -2.53 3.51 -1.59
C LEU A 43 -3.88 4.22 -1.63
N THR A 44 -4.87 3.62 -2.27
CA THR A 44 -6.26 4.09 -2.29
C THR A 44 -7.03 3.45 -1.14
N VAL A 45 -7.47 4.25 -0.17
CA VAL A 45 -8.08 3.77 1.07
C VAL A 45 -9.49 4.30 1.22
N GLY A 46 -10.46 3.40 1.31
CA GLY A 46 -11.86 3.73 1.59
C GLY A 46 -12.10 3.99 3.07
N ALA A 47 -12.83 5.05 3.42
CA ALA A 47 -13.10 5.39 4.82
C ALA A 47 -14.45 6.09 4.99
N THR A 48 -15.03 6.02 6.20
CA THR A 48 -16.13 6.92 6.54
C THR A 48 -15.59 8.31 6.91
N PRO A 49 -16.38 9.40 6.70
CA PRO A 49 -15.87 10.77 6.84
C PRO A 49 -15.32 11.10 8.23
N SER A 50 -15.90 10.54 9.29
CA SER A 50 -15.49 10.79 10.66
C SER A 50 -15.75 9.58 11.56
N PRO A 51 -14.76 9.15 12.34
CA PRO A 51 -13.44 9.73 12.53
C PRO A 51 -12.40 9.28 11.48
N HIS A 52 -12.68 8.23 10.70
CA HIS A 52 -11.72 7.45 9.92
C HIS A 52 -10.97 8.27 8.85
N ALA A 53 -11.68 8.97 7.97
CA ALA A 53 -11.01 9.80 6.95
C ALA A 53 -10.16 10.91 7.57
N LYS A 54 -10.58 11.48 8.72
CA LYS A 54 -9.78 12.48 9.45
C LYS A 54 -8.48 11.90 9.99
N ILE A 55 -8.51 10.67 10.50
CA ILE A 55 -7.31 9.95 10.96
C ILE A 55 -6.37 9.70 9.78
N LEU A 56 -6.90 9.20 8.66
CA LEU A 56 -6.11 8.96 7.45
C LEU A 56 -5.51 10.25 6.89
N THR A 57 -6.25 11.35 6.91
CA THR A 57 -5.74 12.67 6.49
C THR A 57 -4.56 13.09 7.36
N TYR A 58 -4.67 12.95 8.68
CA TYR A 58 -3.56 13.26 9.58
C TYR A 58 -2.33 12.39 9.30
N ILE A 59 -2.53 11.08 9.06
CA ILE A 59 -1.45 10.15 8.71
C ILE A 59 -0.80 10.55 7.39
N ASN A 60 -1.59 10.86 6.36
CA ASN A 60 -1.09 11.27 5.05
C ASN A 60 -0.24 12.55 5.13
N ASP A 61 -0.70 13.54 5.92
CA ASP A 61 -0.08 14.85 5.99
C ASP A 61 1.16 14.90 6.90
N ASN A 62 1.30 13.95 7.83
CA ASN A 62 2.33 14.03 8.87
C ASN A 62 3.26 12.82 8.95
N LEU A 63 2.86 11.65 8.46
CA LEU A 63 3.58 10.41 8.70
C LEU A 63 3.91 9.64 7.42
N ALA A 64 3.03 9.62 6.44
CA ALA A 64 3.10 8.73 5.29
C ALA A 64 4.32 9.00 4.39
N GLU A 65 4.73 10.25 4.22
CA GLU A 65 5.88 10.63 3.40
C GLU A 65 7.19 10.01 3.92
N ALA A 66 7.36 9.96 5.25
CA ALA A 66 8.55 9.36 5.87
C ALA A 66 8.67 7.86 5.61
N GLU A 67 7.54 7.19 5.37
CA GLU A 67 7.45 5.76 5.05
C GLU A 67 7.41 5.50 3.54
N GLY A 68 7.57 6.53 2.70
CA GLY A 68 7.49 6.40 1.24
C GLY A 68 6.06 6.08 0.75
N ILE A 69 5.04 6.49 1.50
CA ILE A 69 3.62 6.23 1.20
C ILE A 69 2.89 7.53 0.94
N LYS A 70 1.90 7.47 0.07
CA LYS A 70 0.89 8.51 -0.14
C LYS A 70 -0.49 7.88 -0.09
N LEU A 71 -1.43 8.49 0.62
CA LEU A 71 -2.81 8.02 0.68
C LEU A 71 -3.70 8.81 -0.28
N ASN A 72 -4.47 8.07 -1.09
CA ASN A 72 -5.62 8.56 -1.82
C ASN A 72 -6.88 8.13 -1.04
N ILE A 73 -7.51 9.06 -0.31
CA ILE A 73 -8.62 8.76 0.60
C ILE A 73 -9.93 8.92 -0.14
N VAL A 74 -10.75 7.85 -0.17
CA VAL A 74 -12.08 7.83 -0.77
C VAL A 74 -13.11 7.73 0.35
N GLU A 75 -13.97 8.75 0.48
CA GLU A 75 -14.98 8.79 1.52
C GLU A 75 -16.29 8.12 1.09
N TYR A 76 -16.81 7.26 1.97
CA TYR A 76 -18.10 6.58 1.82
C TYR A 76 -19.04 6.94 2.97
N THR A 77 -20.29 7.20 2.66
CA THR A 77 -21.32 7.55 3.67
C THR A 77 -22.18 6.36 4.11
N ASP A 78 -21.96 5.20 3.52
CA ASP A 78 -22.62 3.94 3.88
C ASP A 78 -21.59 2.86 4.27
N TYR A 79 -22.07 1.73 4.80
CA TYR A 79 -21.23 0.66 5.32
C TYR A 79 -21.08 -0.54 4.37
N VAL A 80 -21.75 -0.55 3.22
CA VAL A 80 -21.70 -1.67 2.26
C VAL A 80 -20.66 -1.42 1.17
N GLN A 81 -20.68 -0.22 0.60
CA GLN A 81 -19.83 0.12 -0.55
C GLN A 81 -18.33 -0.03 -0.30
N PRO A 82 -17.76 0.32 0.88
CA PRO A 82 -16.31 0.18 1.08
C PRO A 82 -15.80 -1.26 0.91
N ASN A 83 -16.57 -2.26 1.38
CA ASN A 83 -16.21 -3.66 1.20
C ASN A 83 -16.41 -4.12 -0.24
N THR A 84 -17.45 -3.66 -0.91
CA THR A 84 -17.68 -3.96 -2.34
C THR A 84 -16.54 -3.40 -3.18
N ALA A 85 -16.17 -2.13 -2.99
CA ALA A 85 -15.09 -1.48 -3.72
C ALA A 85 -13.71 -2.14 -3.48
N LEU A 86 -13.45 -2.60 -2.23
CA LEU A 86 -12.25 -3.36 -1.93
C LEU A 86 -12.24 -4.73 -2.65
N ASN A 87 -13.36 -5.43 -2.64
CA ASN A 87 -13.50 -6.71 -3.33
C ASN A 87 -13.34 -6.59 -4.85
N ASP A 88 -13.80 -5.48 -5.42
CA ASP A 88 -13.73 -5.22 -6.86
C ASP A 88 -12.35 -4.70 -7.30
N GLY A 89 -11.45 -4.42 -6.35
CA GLY A 89 -10.10 -3.93 -6.59
C GLY A 89 -10.01 -2.43 -6.86
N ASP A 90 -11.07 -1.68 -6.57
CA ASP A 90 -11.09 -0.22 -6.67
C ASP A 90 -10.37 0.46 -5.48
N LEU A 91 -10.16 -0.27 -4.39
CA LEU A 91 -9.43 0.14 -3.20
C LEU A 91 -8.32 -0.86 -2.88
N ASP A 92 -7.21 -0.37 -2.34
CA ASP A 92 -6.14 -1.19 -1.77
C ASP A 92 -6.43 -1.60 -0.33
N ALA A 93 -7.21 -0.78 0.40
CA ALA A 93 -7.65 -1.04 1.76
C ALA A 93 -8.93 -0.26 2.09
N ASN A 94 -9.58 -0.63 3.20
CA ASN A 94 -10.58 0.22 3.81
C ASN A 94 -10.36 0.36 5.33
N PHE A 95 -10.83 1.48 5.88
CA PHE A 95 -10.72 1.79 7.30
C PHE A 95 -12.03 2.41 7.80
N TYR A 96 -12.93 1.59 8.35
CA TYR A 96 -14.24 2.06 8.82
C TYR A 96 -14.97 1.08 9.74
N GLN A 97 -14.57 -0.20 9.78
CA GLN A 97 -15.35 -1.28 10.35
C GLN A 97 -14.68 -1.93 11.55
N THR A 98 -15.48 -2.65 12.33
CA THR A 98 -15.01 -3.51 13.40
C THR A 98 -14.81 -4.94 12.90
N VAL A 99 -13.98 -5.73 13.59
CA VAL A 99 -13.76 -7.14 13.25
C VAL A 99 -15.07 -7.94 13.18
N PRO A 100 -16.02 -7.82 14.16
CA PRO A 100 -17.27 -8.55 14.04
C PRO A 100 -18.14 -8.16 12.84
N TYR A 101 -18.08 -6.88 12.40
CA TYR A 101 -18.76 -6.46 11.19
C TYR A 101 -18.12 -7.06 9.95
N LEU A 102 -16.78 -7.04 9.87
CA LEU A 102 -16.01 -7.66 8.79
C LEU A 102 -16.36 -9.16 8.65
N GLU A 103 -16.24 -9.93 9.74
CA GLU A 103 -16.56 -11.36 9.74
C GLU A 103 -18.00 -11.67 9.28
N ASN A 104 -18.96 -10.79 9.63
CA ASN A 104 -20.34 -10.95 9.17
C ASN A 104 -20.48 -10.66 7.69
N ALA A 105 -19.79 -9.62 7.17
CA ALA A 105 -19.79 -9.29 5.75
C ALA A 105 -19.15 -10.41 4.91
N GLU A 106 -18.03 -10.97 5.36
CA GLU A 106 -17.38 -12.11 4.71
C GLU A 106 -18.30 -13.32 4.60
N LYS A 107 -18.98 -13.67 5.69
CA LYS A 107 -19.96 -14.78 5.72
C LYS A 107 -21.15 -14.53 4.78
N GLN A 108 -21.60 -13.28 4.69
CA GLN A 108 -22.79 -12.92 3.93
C GLN A 108 -22.54 -12.77 2.43
N PHE A 109 -21.39 -12.20 2.08
CA PHE A 109 -21.08 -11.82 0.70
C PHE A 109 -19.96 -12.65 0.07
N GLY A 110 -19.28 -13.48 0.86
CA GLY A 110 -18.21 -14.34 0.37
C GLY A 110 -16.89 -13.60 0.15
N TYR A 111 -16.68 -12.49 0.85
CA TYR A 111 -15.39 -11.77 0.80
C TYR A 111 -14.31 -12.58 1.54
N ASP A 112 -13.06 -12.35 1.15
CA ASP A 112 -11.85 -12.96 1.75
C ASP A 112 -10.83 -11.83 1.99
N PHE A 113 -11.01 -11.10 3.09
CA PHE A 113 -10.18 -9.95 3.44
C PHE A 113 -9.28 -10.28 4.63
N GLU A 114 -8.13 -9.64 4.67
CA GLU A 114 -7.26 -9.69 5.83
C GLU A 114 -7.52 -8.49 6.75
N ALA A 115 -7.80 -8.77 8.04
CA ALA A 115 -7.97 -7.73 9.05
C ALA A 115 -6.60 -7.26 9.55
N GLY A 116 -6.33 -5.96 9.46
CA GLY A 116 -5.16 -5.34 10.08
C GLY A 116 -5.31 -5.17 11.60
N GLU A 117 -4.31 -4.56 12.20
CA GLU A 117 -4.33 -4.22 13.63
C GLU A 117 -5.43 -3.21 13.98
N GLY A 118 -5.94 -3.29 15.21
CA GLY A 118 -6.91 -2.32 15.72
C GLY A 118 -6.29 -0.94 15.94
N ILE A 119 -6.87 0.08 15.30
CA ILE A 119 -6.32 1.45 15.33
C ILE A 119 -6.90 2.27 16.48
N HIS A 120 -8.20 2.15 16.77
CA HIS A 120 -8.89 2.89 17.82
C HIS A 120 -10.14 2.16 18.31
N LEU A 121 -10.69 2.63 19.41
CA LEU A 121 -11.96 2.15 19.97
C LEU A 121 -13.03 3.23 19.87
N GLU A 122 -14.20 2.83 19.40
CA GLU A 122 -15.39 3.68 19.39
C GLU A 122 -16.40 3.16 20.42
N PRO A 123 -16.55 3.85 21.57
CA PRO A 123 -17.48 3.41 22.60
C PRO A 123 -18.92 3.61 22.14
N LEU A 124 -19.76 2.61 22.38
CA LEU A 124 -21.19 2.73 22.16
C LEU A 124 -21.79 3.63 23.25
N GLY A 125 -22.53 4.65 22.84
CA GLY A 125 -23.23 5.57 23.73
C GLY A 125 -24.73 5.61 23.46
N VAL A 126 -25.52 5.66 24.52
CA VAL A 126 -26.96 5.92 24.44
C VAL A 126 -27.24 7.35 24.87
N PHE A 127 -27.84 8.12 24.00
CA PHE A 127 -28.14 9.52 24.23
C PHE A 127 -29.64 9.76 24.28
N SER A 128 -30.13 10.60 25.23
CA SER A 128 -31.53 10.97 25.34
C SER A 128 -31.66 12.45 25.73
N ASN A 129 -32.55 13.15 25.03
CA ASN A 129 -32.96 14.50 25.42
C ASN A 129 -34.09 14.48 26.49
N LYS A 130 -34.73 13.34 26.72
CA LYS A 130 -35.87 13.20 27.63
C LYS A 130 -35.49 12.65 29.00
N HIS A 131 -34.46 11.80 29.05
CA HIS A 131 -34.01 11.14 30.27
C HIS A 131 -32.63 11.65 30.65
N LYS A 132 -32.47 12.08 31.89
CA LYS A 132 -31.18 12.42 32.48
C LYS A 132 -30.81 11.27 33.41
N SER A 133 -29.57 10.80 33.31
CA SER A 133 -29.02 9.80 34.24
C SER A 133 -28.88 10.35 35.64
#